data_36f98fb4ac6b35deca98469eb5b49790
#
_entry.id   36f98fb4ac6b35deca98469eb5b49790
#
_cell.length_a   1.000
_cell.length_b   1.000
_cell.length_c   1.000
_cell.angle_alpha   90.00
_cell.angle_beta   90.00
_cell.angle_gamma   90.00
#
_symmetry.space_group_name_H-M   'P 1'
#
loop_
_entity.id
_entity.type
_entity.pdbx_description
1 polymer ?
#
loop_
_entity_poly.entity_id
_entity_poly.type
_entity_poly.pdbx_seq_one_letter_code
_entity_poly.pdbx_strand_id
1 'polypeptide(L)'
;MRHTTLLSGIICLLCLLAACGDSHFMTDASYRSRVERDFQQKKTLMPQGDLFAIFDTSLSDYEREALEFLYAYMPLADIADYSGEFHLMNVRASRQAADEMPWGKRIPEDIFRHFVLPVRVNNEHLDSARVVFYKELKDRVKTLSLQDAILEVNHWCHEKAIYTPS
;
A
#
# COMPACT_ATOMS: atom_id res chain seq x y z
N MET A 1 -45.77 -10.79 -26.72
CA MET A 1 -45.20 -10.19 -25.51
C MET A 1 -44.25 -11.16 -24.79
N ARG A 2 -43.19 -11.67 -25.41
CA ARG A 2 -42.24 -12.65 -24.83
C ARG A 2 -40.74 -12.31 -25.07
N HIS A 3 -40.41 -11.19 -25.72
CA HIS A 3 -39.02 -10.84 -26.03
C HIS A 3 -38.38 -9.76 -25.14
N THR A 4 -39.18 -9.10 -24.27
CA THR A 4 -38.67 -8.01 -23.41
C THR A 4 -38.01 -8.47 -22.11
N THR A 5 -38.30 -9.67 -21.64
CA THR A 5 -37.79 -10.23 -20.39
C THR A 5 -36.37 -10.82 -20.53
N LEU A 6 -35.98 -11.25 -21.73
CA LEU A 6 -34.65 -11.83 -21.99
C LEU A 6 -33.53 -10.75 -22.07
N LEU A 7 -33.86 -9.57 -22.60
CA LEU A 7 -32.89 -8.47 -22.73
C LEU A 7 -32.52 -7.89 -21.34
N SER A 8 -33.49 -7.82 -20.43
CA SER A 8 -33.27 -7.28 -19.07
C SER A 8 -32.34 -8.17 -18.22
N GLY A 9 -32.40 -9.50 -18.42
CA GLY A 9 -31.54 -10.45 -17.74
C GLY A 9 -30.09 -10.42 -18.17
N ILE A 10 -29.82 -10.14 -19.46
CA ILE A 10 -28.48 -10.07 -20.02
C ILE A 10 -27.77 -8.79 -19.58
N ILE A 11 -28.49 -7.68 -19.47
CA ILE A 11 -27.94 -6.40 -19.00
C ILE A 11 -27.54 -6.48 -17.52
N CYS A 12 -28.34 -7.15 -16.68
CA CYS A 12 -27.99 -7.36 -15.26
C CYS A 12 -26.76 -8.29 -15.07
N LEU A 13 -26.58 -9.28 -15.96
CA LEU A 13 -25.44 -10.19 -15.87
C LEU A 13 -24.12 -9.51 -16.32
N LEU A 14 -24.20 -8.58 -17.28
CA LEU A 14 -23.03 -7.79 -17.72
C LEU A 14 -22.58 -6.76 -16.68
N CYS A 15 -23.47 -6.25 -15.83
CA CYS A 15 -23.10 -5.32 -14.76
C CYS A 15 -22.37 -6.00 -13.59
N LEU A 16 -22.52 -7.32 -13.42
CA LEU A 16 -21.81 -8.07 -12.36
C LEU A 16 -20.35 -8.40 -12.72
N LEU A 17 -19.94 -8.24 -13.98
CA LEU A 17 -18.56 -8.48 -14.41
C LEU A 17 -17.67 -7.23 -14.38
N ALA A 18 -18.24 -6.06 -14.08
CA ALA A 18 -17.49 -4.79 -14.07
C ALA A 18 -16.93 -4.39 -12.68
N ALA A 19 -17.02 -5.26 -11.67
CA ALA A 19 -16.57 -4.98 -10.29
C ALA A 19 -15.29 -5.74 -9.90
N CYS A 20 -14.47 -6.18 -10.88
CA CYS A 20 -13.08 -6.55 -10.63
C CYS A 20 -12.19 -5.33 -10.81
N GLY A 21 -12.23 -4.38 -9.88
CA GLY A 21 -11.16 -3.43 -9.69
C GLY A 21 -9.92 -4.20 -9.24
N ASP A 22 -8.73 -3.75 -9.67
CA ASP A 22 -7.43 -4.39 -9.43
C ASP A 22 -7.32 -4.93 -8.00
N SER A 23 -7.54 -6.25 -7.85
CA SER A 23 -7.41 -6.94 -6.58
C SER A 23 -5.95 -7.14 -6.19
N HIS A 24 -5.04 -6.99 -7.16
CA HIS A 24 -3.62 -7.24 -7.01
C HIS A 24 -2.81 -5.97 -6.75
N PHE A 25 -1.76 -6.11 -5.93
CA PHE A 25 -0.77 -5.07 -5.71
C PHE A 25 0.20 -4.93 -6.90
N MET A 26 0.51 -6.05 -7.53
CA MET A 26 1.37 -6.13 -8.72
C MET A 26 0.56 -6.66 -9.90
N THR A 27 0.42 -5.86 -10.98
CA THR A 27 -0.36 -6.26 -12.16
C THR A 27 0.33 -7.33 -12.99
N ASP A 28 1.67 -7.33 -13.07
CA ASP A 28 2.45 -8.34 -13.79
C ASP A 28 2.55 -9.66 -13.00
N ALA A 29 1.92 -10.71 -13.51
CA ALA A 29 1.90 -12.03 -12.88
C ALA A 29 3.30 -12.67 -12.77
N SER A 30 4.19 -12.42 -13.73
CA SER A 30 5.57 -12.95 -13.69
C SER A 30 6.39 -12.25 -12.61
N TYR A 31 6.17 -10.97 -12.42
CA TYR A 31 6.77 -10.20 -11.34
C TYR A 31 6.26 -10.66 -9.98
N ARG A 32 4.94 -10.85 -9.81
CA ARG A 32 4.35 -11.43 -8.57
C ARG A 32 5.02 -12.75 -8.19
N SER A 33 5.08 -13.69 -9.14
CA SER A 33 5.70 -15.00 -8.92
C SER A 33 7.18 -14.90 -8.55
N ARG A 34 7.90 -13.89 -9.03
CA ARG A 34 9.28 -13.62 -8.63
C ARG A 34 9.34 -13.12 -7.19
N VAL A 35 8.53 -12.13 -6.85
CA VAL A 35 8.46 -11.58 -5.48
C VAL A 35 8.11 -12.66 -4.47
N GLU A 36 7.12 -13.50 -4.77
CA GLU A 36 6.75 -14.64 -3.93
C GLU A 36 7.93 -15.58 -3.69
N ARG A 37 8.68 -15.96 -4.72
CA ARG A 37 9.89 -16.80 -4.56
C ARG A 37 10.96 -16.12 -3.71
N ASP A 38 11.22 -14.82 -3.95
CA ASP A 38 12.19 -14.05 -3.18
C ASP A 38 11.78 -13.97 -1.70
N PHE A 39 10.49 -13.78 -1.44
CA PHE A 39 9.93 -13.82 -0.09
C PHE A 39 10.11 -15.19 0.57
N GLN A 40 9.77 -16.29 -0.11
CA GLN A 40 9.95 -17.65 0.43
C GLN A 40 11.43 -17.92 0.73
N GLN A 41 12.33 -17.49 -0.14
CA GLN A 41 13.77 -17.60 0.11
C GLN A 41 14.19 -16.77 1.33
N LYS A 42 13.71 -15.52 1.44
CA LYS A 42 13.98 -14.65 2.59
C LYS A 42 13.48 -15.26 3.89
N LYS A 43 12.30 -15.86 3.88
CA LYS A 43 11.67 -16.52 5.02
C LYS A 43 12.56 -17.62 5.60
N THR A 44 13.31 -18.34 4.77
CA THR A 44 14.24 -19.40 5.24
C THR A 44 15.44 -18.86 6.03
N LEU A 45 15.78 -17.57 5.88
CA LEU A 45 16.88 -16.92 6.58
C LEU A 45 16.50 -16.39 7.96
N MET A 46 15.20 -16.40 8.29
CA MET A 46 14.68 -15.85 9.54
C MET A 46 14.48 -16.95 10.58
N PRO A 47 14.74 -16.68 11.87
CA PRO A 47 14.38 -17.62 12.92
C PRO A 47 12.87 -17.90 12.88
N GLN A 48 12.51 -19.14 13.14
CA GLN A 48 11.10 -19.54 13.21
C GLN A 48 10.42 -18.90 14.42
N GLY A 49 9.18 -18.43 14.25
CA GLY A 49 8.39 -17.77 15.29
C GLY A 49 7.19 -17.03 14.68
N ASP A 50 6.60 -16.10 15.41
CA ASP A 50 5.40 -15.37 15.01
C ASP A 50 5.61 -14.28 13.95
N LEU A 51 6.87 -14.13 13.44
CA LEU A 51 7.23 -13.09 12.47
C LEU A 51 6.37 -13.11 11.20
N PHE A 52 5.91 -14.29 10.80
CA PHE A 52 5.10 -14.49 9.60
C PHE A 52 3.64 -14.84 9.90
N ALA A 53 3.21 -14.80 11.17
CA ALA A 53 1.84 -15.13 11.57
C ALA A 53 0.78 -14.24 10.88
N ILE A 54 1.15 -13.03 10.47
CA ILE A 54 0.27 -12.13 9.72
C ILE A 54 -0.24 -12.77 8.42
N PHE A 55 0.55 -13.65 7.78
CA PHE A 55 0.17 -14.32 6.53
C PHE A 55 -0.86 -15.45 6.73
N ASP A 56 -1.07 -15.88 7.97
CA ASP A 56 -2.09 -16.85 8.33
C ASP A 56 -3.45 -16.19 8.64
N THR A 57 -3.49 -14.86 8.65
CA THR A 57 -4.71 -14.08 8.83
C THR A 57 -5.46 -13.88 7.50
N SER A 58 -6.69 -13.37 7.59
CA SER A 58 -7.50 -13.05 6.40
C SER A 58 -7.00 -11.76 5.74
N LEU A 59 -6.05 -11.90 4.82
CA LEU A 59 -5.52 -10.82 3.99
C LEU A 59 -6.21 -10.83 2.62
N SER A 60 -6.48 -9.65 2.06
CA SER A 60 -6.79 -9.54 0.63
C SER A 60 -5.55 -9.86 -0.22
N ASP A 61 -5.73 -10.18 -1.51
CA ASP A 61 -4.62 -10.45 -2.42
C ASP A 61 -3.65 -9.27 -2.47
N TYR A 62 -4.18 -8.05 -2.52
CA TYR A 62 -3.37 -6.83 -2.47
C TYR A 62 -2.50 -6.73 -1.21
N GLU A 63 -3.08 -6.97 -0.03
CA GLU A 63 -2.36 -6.88 1.24
C GLU A 63 -1.28 -7.95 1.34
N ARG A 64 -1.60 -9.17 0.92
CA ARG A 64 -0.65 -10.28 0.89
C ARG A 64 0.53 -9.97 -0.01
N GLU A 65 0.30 -9.60 -1.26
CA GLU A 65 1.32 -9.28 -2.24
C GLU A 65 2.19 -8.09 -1.80
N ALA A 66 1.59 -7.06 -1.22
CA ALA A 66 2.32 -5.89 -0.71
C ALA A 66 3.22 -6.26 0.49
N LEU A 67 2.75 -7.11 1.40
CA LEU A 67 3.57 -7.62 2.50
C LEU A 67 4.70 -8.54 2.01
N GLU A 68 4.42 -9.44 1.06
CA GLU A 68 5.44 -10.28 0.43
C GLU A 68 6.54 -9.45 -0.22
N PHE A 69 6.16 -8.39 -0.94
CA PHE A 69 7.10 -7.44 -1.51
C PHE A 69 7.96 -6.75 -0.44
N LEU A 70 7.33 -6.21 0.60
CA LEU A 70 8.07 -5.58 1.70
C LEU A 70 9.06 -6.58 2.33
N TYR A 71 8.59 -7.76 2.70
CA TYR A 71 9.40 -8.75 3.40
C TYR A 71 10.50 -9.35 2.52
N ALA A 72 10.29 -9.47 1.21
CA ALA A 72 11.33 -9.91 0.29
C ALA A 72 12.52 -8.94 0.26
N TYR A 73 12.27 -7.64 0.35
CA TYR A 73 13.28 -6.62 0.03
C TYR A 73 13.69 -5.72 1.20
N MET A 74 12.94 -5.71 2.33
CA MET A 74 13.36 -4.94 3.50
C MET A 74 14.49 -5.61 4.27
N PRO A 75 15.25 -4.86 5.10
CA PRO A 75 16.25 -5.43 6.00
C PRO A 75 15.67 -6.47 6.96
N LEU A 76 16.45 -7.51 7.30
CA LEU A 76 16.03 -8.55 8.25
C LEU A 76 15.69 -7.98 9.64
N ALA A 77 16.42 -6.96 10.09
CA ALA A 77 16.15 -6.28 11.35
C ALA A 77 14.74 -5.68 11.38
N ASP A 78 14.29 -5.05 10.29
CA ASP A 78 12.96 -4.45 10.23
C ASP A 78 11.84 -5.51 10.31
N ILE A 79 12.07 -6.70 9.74
CA ILE A 79 11.13 -7.82 9.88
C ILE A 79 11.12 -8.34 11.33
N ALA A 80 12.28 -8.39 12.01
CA ALA A 80 12.41 -8.93 13.35
C ALA A 80 11.95 -7.96 14.45
N ASP A 81 12.15 -6.65 14.23
CA ASP A 81 11.93 -5.62 15.24
C ASP A 81 10.49 -5.09 15.28
N TYR A 82 9.70 -5.34 14.20
CA TYR A 82 8.34 -4.82 14.07
C TYR A 82 7.33 -5.93 13.76
N SER A 83 6.12 -5.80 14.30
CA SER A 83 5.07 -6.80 14.10
C SER A 83 4.50 -6.81 12.67
N GLY A 84 3.92 -7.95 12.27
CA GLY A 84 3.20 -8.05 10.99
C GLY A 84 2.05 -7.04 10.87
N GLU A 85 1.35 -6.77 11.99
CA GLU A 85 0.28 -5.75 12.05
C GLU A 85 0.82 -4.34 11.79
N PHE A 86 2.02 -4.02 12.28
CA PHE A 86 2.67 -2.74 11.98
C PHE A 86 2.88 -2.58 10.48
N HIS A 87 3.41 -3.58 9.80
CA HIS A 87 3.61 -3.53 8.35
C HIS A 87 2.28 -3.49 7.59
N LEU A 88 1.28 -4.29 8.00
CA LEU A 88 -0.06 -4.28 7.40
C LEU A 88 -0.76 -2.91 7.55
N MET A 89 -0.65 -2.28 8.72
CA MET A 89 -1.17 -0.92 8.94
C MET A 89 -0.54 0.08 7.97
N ASN A 90 0.76 -0.02 7.72
CA ASN A 90 1.46 0.85 6.77
C ASN A 90 1.05 0.57 5.31
N VAL A 91 0.85 -0.69 4.92
CA VAL A 91 0.29 -1.08 3.61
C VAL A 91 -1.09 -0.45 3.41
N ARG A 92 -1.98 -0.61 4.39
CA ARG A 92 -3.34 -0.04 4.35
C ARG A 92 -3.33 1.48 4.26
N ALA A 93 -2.51 2.14 5.05
CA ALA A 93 -2.38 3.60 5.03
C ALA A 93 -1.87 4.11 3.68
N SER A 94 -0.89 3.43 3.07
CA SER A 94 -0.37 3.79 1.75
C SER A 94 -1.43 3.65 0.66
N ARG A 95 -2.17 2.54 0.66
CA ARG A 95 -3.27 2.29 -0.28
C ARG A 95 -4.39 3.31 -0.10
N GLN A 96 -4.82 3.53 1.15
CA GLN A 96 -5.87 4.48 1.45
C GLN A 96 -5.51 5.90 0.97
N ALA A 97 -4.26 6.35 1.19
CA ALA A 97 -3.80 7.63 0.69
C ALA A 97 -3.86 7.72 -0.84
N ALA A 98 -3.44 6.67 -1.55
CA ALA A 98 -3.53 6.62 -3.01
C ALA A 98 -4.98 6.59 -3.51
N ASP A 99 -5.87 5.86 -2.85
CA ASP A 99 -7.28 5.75 -3.26
C ASP A 99 -8.08 7.06 -3.01
N GLU A 100 -7.79 7.77 -1.92
CA GLU A 100 -8.51 8.98 -1.53
C GLU A 100 -8.00 10.26 -2.21
N MET A 101 -6.76 10.27 -2.71
CA MET A 101 -6.20 11.46 -3.35
C MET A 101 -6.55 11.53 -4.84
N PRO A 102 -6.90 12.70 -5.39
CA PRO A 102 -7.29 12.85 -6.80
C PRO A 102 -6.23 12.41 -7.82
N TRP A 103 -4.97 12.46 -7.43
CA TRP A 103 -3.82 12.05 -8.25
C TRP A 103 -3.34 10.63 -7.95
N GLY A 104 -3.78 10.00 -6.85
CA GLY A 104 -3.22 8.75 -6.36
C GLY A 104 -3.29 7.60 -7.36
N LYS A 105 -4.42 7.46 -8.08
CA LYS A 105 -4.59 6.45 -9.16
C LYS A 105 -3.68 6.65 -10.37
N ARG A 106 -2.99 7.79 -10.48
CA ARG A 106 -2.04 8.08 -11.55
C ARG A 106 -0.60 7.80 -11.17
N ILE A 107 -0.35 7.37 -9.93
CA ILE A 107 0.98 6.97 -9.48
C ILE A 107 1.35 5.67 -10.22
N PRO A 108 2.43 5.65 -11.02
CA PRO A 108 2.90 4.43 -11.64
C PRO A 108 3.20 3.35 -10.58
N GLU A 109 2.89 2.09 -10.92
CA GLU A 109 3.02 0.96 -9.97
C GLU A 109 4.45 0.81 -9.44
N ASP A 110 5.46 0.98 -10.28
CA ASP A 110 6.87 0.93 -9.89
C ASP A 110 7.25 2.06 -8.92
N ILE A 111 6.73 3.28 -9.14
CA ILE A 111 6.90 4.41 -8.22
C ILE A 111 6.22 4.10 -6.88
N PHE A 112 5.00 3.56 -6.92
CA PHE A 112 4.29 3.20 -5.70
C PHE A 112 5.06 2.17 -4.88
N ARG A 113 5.53 1.08 -5.52
CA ARG A 113 6.28 0.01 -4.86
C ARG A 113 7.57 0.49 -4.20
N HIS A 114 8.30 1.39 -4.86
CA HIS A 114 9.64 1.74 -4.42
C HIS A 114 9.72 3.03 -3.58
N PHE A 115 8.71 3.90 -3.64
CA PHE A 115 8.76 5.21 -2.97
C PHE A 115 7.56 5.50 -2.06
N VAL A 116 6.41 4.87 -2.29
CA VAL A 116 5.21 5.11 -1.48
C VAL A 116 5.01 4.01 -0.43
N LEU A 117 5.16 2.74 -0.83
CA LEU A 117 4.94 1.60 0.05
C LEU A 117 6.00 1.45 1.15
N PRO A 118 7.33 1.58 0.89
CA PRO A 118 8.35 1.34 1.89
C PRO A 118 8.16 2.20 3.14
N VAL A 119 8.42 1.61 4.30
CA VAL A 119 8.21 2.27 5.60
C VAL A 119 9.43 3.05 6.07
N ARG A 120 10.59 2.80 5.48
CA ARG A 120 11.87 3.44 5.82
C ARG A 120 12.49 4.09 4.59
N VAL A 121 13.01 5.29 4.75
CA VAL A 121 13.77 6.00 3.71
C VAL A 121 15.28 5.85 3.95
N ASN A 122 15.70 5.90 5.21
CA ASN A 122 17.10 5.80 5.63
C ASN A 122 17.19 4.95 6.92
N ASN A 123 17.87 5.41 7.94
CA ASN A 123 18.10 4.72 9.21
C ASN A 123 17.28 5.26 10.38
N GLU A 124 16.20 6.00 10.09
CA GLU A 124 15.26 6.48 11.10
C GLU A 124 14.57 5.34 11.85
N HIS A 125 14.18 5.59 13.10
CA HIS A 125 13.31 4.67 13.82
C HIS A 125 11.92 4.66 13.18
N LEU A 126 11.40 3.44 12.96
CA LEU A 126 10.04 3.28 12.44
C LEU A 126 9.03 3.49 13.58
N ASP A 127 7.95 4.19 13.25
CA ASP A 127 6.84 4.47 14.14
C ASP A 127 5.50 4.56 13.39
N SER A 128 4.45 5.02 14.03
CA SER A 128 3.14 5.23 13.42
C SER A 128 2.98 6.56 12.68
N ALA A 129 4.07 7.31 12.46
CA ALA A 129 4.02 8.66 11.89
C ALA A 129 3.25 8.72 10.57
N ARG A 130 3.39 7.72 9.70
CA ARG A 130 2.65 7.65 8.43
C ARG A 130 1.13 7.79 8.63
N VAL A 131 0.57 7.06 9.59
CA VAL A 131 -0.88 7.09 9.88
C VAL A 131 -1.27 8.44 10.49
N VAL A 132 -0.44 8.98 11.38
CA VAL A 132 -0.67 10.29 12.00
C VAL A 132 -0.61 11.39 10.95
N PHE A 133 0.42 11.42 10.14
CA PHE A 133 0.61 12.42 9.08
C PHE A 133 -0.47 12.36 8.01
N TYR A 134 -0.90 11.16 7.63
CA TYR A 134 -2.03 11.00 6.73
C TYR A 134 -3.30 11.69 7.30
N LYS A 135 -3.62 11.45 8.58
CA LYS A 135 -4.80 12.07 9.24
C LYS A 135 -4.72 13.59 9.30
N GLU A 136 -3.54 14.14 9.52
CA GLU A 136 -3.34 15.59 9.58
C GLU A 136 -3.40 16.24 8.18
N LEU A 137 -2.85 15.57 7.17
CA LEU A 137 -2.67 16.14 5.84
C LEU A 137 -3.86 15.92 4.92
N LYS A 138 -4.61 14.82 5.06
CA LYS A 138 -5.61 14.46 4.05
C LYS A 138 -6.63 15.57 3.77
N ASP A 139 -7.12 16.25 4.81
CA ASP A 139 -8.12 17.31 4.66
C ASP A 139 -7.52 18.60 4.10
N ARG A 140 -6.21 18.79 4.26
CA ARG A 140 -5.49 19.94 3.69
C ARG A 140 -5.25 19.76 2.18
N VAL A 141 -5.08 18.54 1.69
CA VAL A 141 -4.60 18.27 0.32
C VAL A 141 -5.61 17.62 -0.61
N LYS A 142 -6.65 16.96 -0.10
CA LYS A 142 -7.59 16.15 -0.91
C LYS A 142 -8.34 16.90 -2.02
N THR A 143 -8.46 18.22 -1.92
CA THR A 143 -9.12 19.06 -2.94
C THR A 143 -8.15 19.83 -3.82
N LEU A 144 -6.86 19.70 -3.58
CA LEU A 144 -5.83 20.46 -4.28
C LEU A 144 -5.38 19.73 -5.56
N SER A 145 -4.83 20.51 -6.50
CA SER A 145 -4.06 19.94 -7.59
C SER A 145 -2.80 19.23 -7.04
N LEU A 146 -2.19 18.33 -7.81
CA LEU A 146 -0.94 17.68 -7.37
C LEU A 146 0.15 18.71 -7.04
N GLN A 147 0.28 19.77 -7.84
CA GLN A 147 1.29 20.81 -7.62
C GLN A 147 1.02 21.59 -6.32
N ASP A 148 -0.21 21.99 -6.09
CA ASP A 148 -0.58 22.72 -4.86
C ASP A 148 -0.45 21.81 -3.63
N ALA A 149 -0.78 20.52 -3.76
CA ALA A 149 -0.62 19.55 -2.68
C ALA A 149 0.86 19.35 -2.30
N ILE A 150 1.77 19.32 -3.28
CA ILE A 150 3.22 19.26 -3.00
C ILE A 150 3.67 20.48 -2.21
N LEU A 151 3.21 21.68 -2.58
CA LEU A 151 3.54 22.90 -1.87
C LEU A 151 2.98 22.91 -0.45
N GLU A 152 1.73 22.46 -0.28
CA GLU A 152 1.07 22.35 1.01
C GLU A 152 1.76 21.35 1.95
N VAL A 153 2.13 20.17 1.43
CA VAL A 153 2.89 19.18 2.21
C VAL A 153 4.25 19.73 2.61
N ASN A 154 4.96 20.42 1.69
CA ASN A 154 6.25 21.02 2.00
C ASN A 154 6.13 22.11 3.09
N HIS A 155 5.09 22.93 3.03
CA HIS A 155 4.79 23.94 4.06
C HIS A 155 4.50 23.28 5.41
N TRP A 156 3.65 22.24 5.43
CA TRP A 156 3.36 21.47 6.63
C TRP A 156 4.61 20.81 7.24
N CYS A 157 5.50 20.25 6.41
CA CYS A 157 6.78 19.71 6.88
C CYS A 157 7.62 20.79 7.56
N HIS A 158 7.64 22.01 7.01
CA HIS A 158 8.36 23.14 7.59
C HIS A 158 7.75 23.59 8.93
N GLU A 159 6.43 23.55 9.08
CA GLU A 159 5.74 23.83 10.35
C GLU A 159 6.12 22.80 11.45
N LYS A 160 6.33 21.55 11.07
CA LYS A 160 6.64 20.44 12.00
C LYS A 160 8.11 20.29 12.34
N ALA A 161 8.99 20.64 11.42
CA ALA A 161 10.43 20.48 11.59
C ALA A 161 11.02 21.62 12.44
N ILE A 162 11.53 21.29 13.62
CA ILE A 162 12.32 22.19 14.43
C ILE A 162 13.80 21.92 14.08
N TYR A 163 14.44 22.83 13.38
CA TYR A 163 15.87 22.72 13.13
C TYR A 163 16.66 23.03 14.41
N THR A 164 17.35 22.04 14.94
CA THR A 164 18.28 22.22 16.05
C THR A 164 19.70 22.15 15.48
N PRO A 165 20.40 23.28 15.34
CA PRO A 165 21.80 23.26 14.91
C PRO A 165 22.64 22.48 15.93
N SER A 166 23.44 21.53 15.42
CA SER A 166 24.45 20.77 16.21
C SER A 166 25.66 21.60 16.50
#